data_019377248dbb919c54c25be6135a7713
#
_entry.id   019377248dbb919c54c25be6135a7713
#
_cell.length_a   1.000
_cell.length_b   1.000
_cell.length_c   1.000
_cell.angle_alpha   90.00
_cell.angle_beta   90.00
_cell.angle_gamma   90.00
#
_symmetry.space_group_name_H-M   'P 1'
#
loop_
_entity.id
_entity.type
_entity.pdbx_description
1 polymer ?
#
loop_
_entity_poly.entity_id
_entity_poly.type
_entity_poly.pdbx_seq_one_letter_code
_entity_poly.pdbx_strand_id
1 'polypeptide(L)'
;RYDHNWIAVMQRSHEIAPERLIKARAASLVVAPGLIERPYIFAGNDTPGVMLSGAVRRLINLWAVKPGTKAVVLSANPEGEAAIADLESAGVKIVAALDVWAGEDVVEVEGKGRVEKVILGDGRTVSADLVVIGTGWTAPTSLLNMAGDRPVYDPSAARYFSNHLPDNVLATGGITGNGTTAELVAHGRATGSLAASRALRVRHDRRVLAARARNPEGPKPESLQDTRTPLARVPHPECYRSSTHGMVDLSEDVSSKDLVQAKKEGFDSIELMKRYTTVTMGPSQGKLETVNAAAVLAEARDMDMADIGTTVWRPPYAPISLGALAGRIFEPIRRSALQDWHEAHGASPLLAGQWVRPDHYGDPVGE
;
A
#
# COMPACT_ATOMS: atom_id res chain seq x y z
N ARG A 1 9.77 6.74 4.49
CA ARG A 1 10.60 7.73 5.18
C ARG A 1 11.40 7.03 6.27
N TYR A 2 12.63 7.48 6.44
CA TYR A 2 13.53 7.04 7.51
C TYR A 2 13.81 8.19 8.48
N ASP A 3 14.53 7.92 9.56
CA ASP A 3 14.92 8.94 10.53
C ASP A 3 15.57 10.16 9.88
N HIS A 4 15.43 11.30 10.53
CA HIS A 4 15.92 12.59 10.03
C HIS A 4 15.41 13.00 8.65
N ASN A 5 14.21 12.54 8.26
CA ASN A 5 13.53 12.83 6.99
C ASN A 5 14.26 12.35 5.73
N TRP A 6 15.01 11.28 5.83
CA TRP A 6 15.52 10.61 4.66
C TRP A 6 14.39 9.88 3.91
N ILE A 7 14.39 10.02 2.60
CA ILE A 7 13.46 9.37 1.67
C ILE A 7 14.30 8.61 0.66
N ALA A 8 13.98 7.35 0.43
CA ALA A 8 14.53 6.56 -0.65
C ALA A 8 13.56 6.61 -1.85
N VAL A 9 14.07 6.99 -3.00
CA VAL A 9 13.32 7.04 -4.26
C VAL A 9 14.00 6.15 -5.27
N MET A 10 13.25 5.21 -5.86
CA MET A 10 13.73 4.40 -6.97
C MET A 10 13.36 5.07 -8.29
N GLN A 11 14.37 5.50 -9.05
CA GLN A 11 14.21 5.99 -10.42
C GLN A 11 14.44 4.81 -11.37
N ARG A 12 13.45 4.54 -12.21
CA ARG A 12 13.52 3.54 -13.28
C ARG A 12 13.71 4.23 -14.62
N SER A 13 14.21 3.47 -15.60
CA SER A 13 14.43 3.97 -16.96
C SER A 13 15.36 5.18 -17.03
N HIS A 14 16.45 5.15 -16.26
CA HIS A 14 17.48 6.17 -16.30
C HIS A 14 18.52 5.85 -17.39
N GLU A 15 19.05 6.89 -18.08
CA GLU A 15 20.02 6.73 -19.18
C GLU A 15 21.31 6.00 -18.77
N ILE A 16 21.78 6.21 -17.53
CA ILE A 16 23.04 5.62 -17.04
C ILE A 16 22.84 4.20 -16.51
N ALA A 17 21.68 3.91 -15.91
CA ALA A 17 21.37 2.62 -15.32
C ALA A 17 19.85 2.34 -15.38
N PRO A 18 19.43 1.05 -15.53
CA PRO A 18 18.02 0.69 -15.55
C PRO A 18 17.26 1.13 -14.30
N GLU A 19 17.92 1.08 -13.15
CA GLU A 19 17.39 1.54 -11.86
C GLU A 19 18.44 2.35 -11.11
N ARG A 20 18.02 3.41 -10.45
CA ARG A 20 18.87 4.28 -9.64
C ARG A 20 18.21 4.60 -8.30
N LEU A 21 18.89 4.27 -7.20
CA LEU A 21 18.45 4.63 -5.86
C LEU A 21 18.89 6.04 -5.51
N ILE A 22 17.94 6.93 -5.30
CA ILE A 22 18.16 8.31 -4.89
C ILE A 22 17.84 8.40 -3.39
N LYS A 23 18.80 8.88 -2.59
CA LYS A 23 18.62 9.22 -1.18
C LYS A 23 18.39 10.73 -1.08
N ALA A 24 17.18 11.14 -0.75
CA ALA A 24 16.81 12.54 -0.59
C ALA A 24 16.54 12.85 0.88
N ARG A 25 16.90 14.04 1.32
CA ARG A 25 16.56 14.57 2.64
C ARG A 25 15.64 15.77 2.48
N ALA A 26 14.38 15.62 2.85
CA ALA A 26 13.36 16.63 2.67
C ALA A 26 13.02 17.35 3.98
N ALA A 27 12.80 18.66 3.92
CA ALA A 27 12.28 19.42 5.05
C ALA A 27 10.77 19.23 5.23
N SER A 28 10.04 18.97 4.13
CA SER A 28 8.62 18.61 4.14
C SER A 28 8.36 17.55 3.06
N LEU A 29 7.45 16.64 3.33
CA LEU A 29 7.01 15.56 2.44
C LEU A 29 5.52 15.70 2.17
N VAL A 30 5.12 15.69 0.90
CA VAL A 30 3.72 15.59 0.49
C VAL A 30 3.47 14.21 -0.10
N VAL A 31 2.48 13.50 0.42
CA VAL A 31 2.07 12.16 -0.01
C VAL A 31 0.73 12.26 -0.73
N ALA A 32 0.70 11.95 -2.02
CA ALA A 32 -0.47 12.08 -2.90
C ALA A 32 -0.64 10.85 -3.81
N PRO A 33 -0.78 9.63 -3.27
CA PRO A 33 -0.78 8.40 -4.06
C PRO A 33 -2.11 8.14 -4.77
N GLY A 34 -3.16 8.91 -4.50
CA GLY A 34 -4.51 8.65 -4.98
C GLY A 34 -5.17 7.47 -4.28
N LEU A 35 -6.01 6.75 -5.00
CA LEU A 35 -6.74 5.57 -4.53
C LEU A 35 -6.45 4.38 -5.43
N ILE A 36 -6.64 3.18 -4.90
CA ILE A 36 -6.54 1.90 -5.61
C ILE A 36 -7.90 1.23 -5.55
N GLU A 37 -8.37 0.73 -6.69
CA GLU A 37 -9.64 0.00 -6.77
C GLU A 37 -9.54 -1.31 -5.99
N ARG A 38 -10.59 -1.63 -5.22
CA ARG A 38 -10.60 -2.76 -4.29
C ARG A 38 -11.21 -4.00 -4.93
N PRO A 39 -10.54 -5.17 -4.87
CA PRO A 39 -11.15 -6.44 -5.23
C PRO A 39 -12.24 -6.84 -4.23
N TYR A 40 -13.17 -7.68 -4.67
CA TYR A 40 -14.24 -8.25 -3.86
C TYR A 40 -14.03 -9.76 -3.69
N ILE A 41 -14.31 -10.29 -2.51
CA ILE A 41 -14.07 -11.71 -2.18
C ILE A 41 -15.34 -12.51 -2.45
N PHE A 42 -15.24 -13.51 -3.32
CA PHE A 42 -16.27 -14.54 -3.56
C PHE A 42 -15.61 -15.77 -4.18
N ALA A 43 -16.29 -16.90 -4.18
CA ALA A 43 -15.76 -18.13 -4.74
C ALA A 43 -15.47 -17.99 -6.24
N GLY A 44 -14.24 -18.29 -6.66
CA GLY A 44 -13.80 -18.15 -8.05
C GLY A 44 -13.49 -16.72 -8.49
N ASN A 45 -13.25 -15.79 -7.56
CA ASN A 45 -12.91 -14.40 -7.90
C ASN A 45 -11.55 -14.23 -8.60
N ASP A 46 -10.76 -15.28 -8.69
CA ASP A 46 -9.50 -15.40 -9.44
C ASP A 46 -9.69 -15.96 -10.86
N THR A 47 -10.92 -16.34 -11.22
CA THR A 47 -11.21 -16.91 -12.55
C THR A 47 -11.01 -15.86 -13.65
N PRO A 48 -10.28 -16.16 -14.75
CA PRO A 48 -10.15 -15.27 -15.89
C PRO A 48 -11.50 -14.84 -16.44
N GLY A 49 -11.72 -13.52 -16.52
CA GLY A 49 -13.03 -12.89 -16.82
C GLY A 49 -13.63 -12.17 -15.62
N VAL A 50 -13.07 -12.33 -14.42
CA VAL A 50 -13.36 -11.44 -13.28
C VAL A 50 -12.41 -10.25 -13.33
N MET A 51 -12.93 -9.04 -13.40
CA MET A 51 -12.15 -7.81 -13.59
C MET A 51 -12.67 -6.68 -12.72
N LEU A 52 -11.78 -5.76 -12.33
CA LEU A 52 -12.17 -4.50 -11.71
C LEU A 52 -12.72 -3.52 -12.76
N SER A 53 -13.61 -2.63 -12.35
CA SER A 53 -14.29 -1.67 -13.24
C SER A 53 -13.30 -0.79 -13.99
N GLY A 54 -12.25 -0.30 -13.34
CA GLY A 54 -11.22 0.51 -13.96
C GLY A 54 -10.40 -0.24 -15.01
N ALA A 55 -10.20 -1.55 -14.86
CA ALA A 55 -9.52 -2.37 -15.87
C ALA A 55 -10.39 -2.52 -17.13
N VAL A 56 -11.66 -2.81 -16.96
CA VAL A 56 -12.64 -2.91 -18.05
C VAL A 56 -12.74 -1.60 -18.83
N ARG A 57 -12.90 -0.49 -18.13
CA ARG A 57 -13.00 0.85 -18.73
C ARG A 57 -11.73 1.22 -19.51
N ARG A 58 -10.55 0.85 -19.02
CA ARG A 58 -9.28 1.06 -19.74
C ARG A 58 -9.18 0.22 -21.01
N LEU A 59 -9.59 -1.05 -20.97
CA LEU A 59 -9.64 -1.88 -22.17
C LEU A 59 -10.47 -1.25 -23.25
N ILE A 60 -11.67 -0.77 -22.92
CA ILE A 60 -12.60 -0.16 -23.87
C ILE A 60 -12.08 1.21 -24.35
N ASN A 61 -11.82 2.13 -23.41
CA ASN A 61 -11.60 3.54 -23.74
C ASN A 61 -10.18 3.88 -24.19
N LEU A 62 -9.16 3.12 -23.77
CA LEU A 62 -7.77 3.38 -24.16
C LEU A 62 -7.28 2.43 -25.25
N TRP A 63 -7.78 1.19 -25.26
CA TRP A 63 -7.23 0.14 -26.11
C TRP A 63 -8.23 -0.34 -27.16
N ALA A 64 -9.47 0.13 -27.14
CA ALA A 64 -10.57 -0.32 -28.02
C ALA A 64 -10.74 -1.85 -27.99
N VAL A 65 -10.53 -2.48 -26.83
CA VAL A 65 -10.67 -3.91 -26.61
C VAL A 65 -11.98 -4.20 -25.90
N LYS A 66 -12.80 -5.05 -26.48
CA LYS A 66 -14.04 -5.57 -25.90
C LYS A 66 -13.71 -6.69 -24.91
N PRO A 67 -13.96 -6.52 -23.58
CA PRO A 67 -13.48 -7.48 -22.56
C PRO A 67 -14.31 -8.76 -22.45
N GLY A 68 -15.50 -8.80 -23.02
CA GLY A 68 -16.43 -9.93 -22.99
C GLY A 68 -17.65 -9.71 -23.86
N THR A 69 -18.61 -10.62 -23.79
CA THR A 69 -19.86 -10.54 -24.56
C THR A 69 -21.10 -10.40 -23.67
N LYS A 70 -21.06 -11.01 -22.47
CA LYS A 70 -22.14 -10.97 -21.47
C LYS A 70 -21.52 -10.68 -20.09
N ALA A 71 -21.92 -9.57 -19.48
CA ALA A 71 -21.37 -9.13 -18.22
C ALA A 71 -22.40 -9.17 -17.08
N VAL A 72 -21.91 -9.61 -15.91
CA VAL A 72 -22.49 -9.28 -14.60
C VAL A 72 -21.66 -8.14 -14.01
N VAL A 73 -22.31 -7.07 -13.57
CA VAL A 73 -21.63 -5.92 -12.95
C VAL A 73 -22.10 -5.77 -11.50
N LEU A 74 -21.18 -5.79 -10.56
CA LEU A 74 -21.41 -5.48 -9.15
C LEU A 74 -20.99 -4.04 -8.91
N SER A 75 -21.92 -3.17 -8.51
CA SER A 75 -21.72 -1.73 -8.35
C SER A 75 -22.09 -1.26 -6.94
N ALA A 76 -21.22 -0.45 -6.34
CA ALA A 76 -21.46 0.25 -5.09
C ALA A 76 -21.25 1.77 -5.23
N ASN A 77 -20.91 2.26 -6.41
CA ASN A 77 -20.47 3.64 -6.62
C ASN A 77 -20.54 4.04 -8.12
N PRO A 78 -20.39 5.34 -8.45
CA PRO A 78 -20.44 5.84 -9.83
C PRO A 78 -19.45 5.19 -10.80
N GLU A 79 -18.37 4.56 -10.32
CA GLU A 79 -17.38 3.87 -11.18
C GLU A 79 -17.97 2.59 -11.78
N GLY A 80 -18.78 1.86 -11.00
CA GLY A 80 -19.51 0.70 -11.48
C GLY A 80 -20.58 1.10 -12.53
N GLU A 81 -21.29 2.19 -12.30
CA GLU A 81 -22.27 2.73 -13.26
C GLU A 81 -21.59 3.16 -14.57
N ALA A 82 -20.45 3.85 -14.47
CA ALA A 82 -19.66 4.24 -15.63
C ALA A 82 -19.12 3.02 -16.40
N ALA A 83 -18.78 1.92 -15.72
CA ALA A 83 -18.38 0.68 -16.37
C ALA A 83 -19.55 0.03 -17.14
N ILE A 84 -20.77 0.08 -16.61
CA ILE A 84 -21.98 -0.38 -17.32
C ILE A 84 -22.14 0.41 -18.64
N ALA A 85 -22.10 1.73 -18.59
CA ALA A 85 -22.24 2.58 -19.77
C ALA A 85 -21.15 2.30 -20.82
N ASP A 86 -19.89 2.16 -20.39
CA ASP A 86 -18.78 1.83 -21.29
C ASP A 86 -18.95 0.43 -21.94
N LEU A 87 -19.39 -0.56 -21.16
CA LEU A 87 -19.67 -1.92 -21.65
C LEU A 87 -20.79 -1.93 -22.70
N GLU A 88 -21.90 -1.26 -22.43
CA GLU A 88 -23.02 -1.15 -23.35
C GLU A 88 -22.59 -0.46 -24.65
N SER A 89 -21.80 0.62 -24.56
CA SER A 89 -21.24 1.31 -25.73
C SER A 89 -20.35 0.41 -26.58
N ALA A 90 -19.63 -0.53 -25.94
CA ALA A 90 -18.80 -1.53 -26.61
C ALA A 90 -19.60 -2.75 -27.12
N GLY A 91 -20.93 -2.75 -26.98
CA GLY A 91 -21.81 -3.84 -27.39
C GLY A 91 -21.68 -5.10 -26.52
N VAL A 92 -21.34 -4.97 -25.23
CA VAL A 92 -21.42 -6.04 -24.26
C VAL A 92 -22.82 -6.06 -23.64
N LYS A 93 -23.44 -7.23 -23.58
CA LYS A 93 -24.76 -7.38 -22.98
C LYS A 93 -24.64 -7.45 -21.47
N ILE A 94 -25.25 -6.53 -20.73
CA ILE A 94 -25.39 -6.62 -19.27
C ILE A 94 -26.51 -7.63 -18.96
N VAL A 95 -26.16 -8.76 -18.34
CA VAL A 95 -27.11 -9.82 -17.96
C VAL A 95 -27.60 -9.68 -16.53
N ALA A 96 -26.82 -9.02 -15.68
CA ALA A 96 -27.22 -8.55 -14.36
C ALA A 96 -26.40 -7.31 -13.98
N ALA A 97 -27.07 -6.29 -13.46
CA ALA A 97 -26.46 -5.17 -12.77
C ALA A 97 -26.90 -5.26 -11.30
N LEU A 98 -25.95 -5.42 -10.40
CA LEU A 98 -26.17 -5.68 -8.98
C LEU A 98 -25.83 -4.44 -8.17
N ASP A 99 -26.75 -3.99 -7.33
CA ASP A 99 -26.58 -2.85 -6.44
C ASP A 99 -26.21 -3.32 -5.03
N VAL A 100 -24.97 -3.07 -4.63
CA VAL A 100 -24.47 -3.40 -3.29
C VAL A 100 -25.25 -2.67 -2.20
N TRP A 101 -25.73 -1.44 -2.45
CA TRP A 101 -26.56 -0.71 -1.49
C TRP A 101 -27.90 -1.37 -1.23
N ALA A 102 -28.42 -2.11 -2.21
CA ALA A 102 -29.62 -2.93 -2.08
C ALA A 102 -29.35 -4.32 -1.46
N GLY A 103 -28.11 -4.63 -1.13
CA GLY A 103 -27.70 -5.94 -0.62
C GLY A 103 -27.56 -7.02 -1.68
N GLU A 104 -27.51 -6.64 -2.95
CA GLU A 104 -27.28 -7.57 -4.06
C GLU A 104 -25.79 -7.86 -4.20
N ASP A 105 -25.42 -9.10 -4.53
CA ASP A 105 -24.01 -9.44 -4.75
C ASP A 105 -23.80 -10.71 -5.60
N VAL A 106 -22.49 -11.04 -5.80
CA VAL A 106 -21.99 -12.25 -6.42
C VAL A 106 -21.46 -13.18 -5.33
N VAL A 107 -21.91 -14.45 -5.35
CA VAL A 107 -21.48 -15.48 -4.40
C VAL A 107 -20.39 -16.35 -4.98
N GLU A 108 -20.51 -16.75 -6.25
CA GLU A 108 -19.61 -17.71 -6.87
C GLU A 108 -19.56 -17.52 -8.39
N VAL A 109 -18.39 -17.83 -8.93
CA VAL A 109 -18.16 -17.93 -10.37
C VAL A 109 -17.69 -19.34 -10.71
N GLU A 110 -18.33 -19.94 -11.71
CA GLU A 110 -17.98 -21.25 -12.25
C GLU A 110 -17.49 -21.15 -13.70
N GLY A 111 -16.56 -22.03 -14.06
CA GLY A 111 -16.12 -22.19 -15.45
C GLY A 111 -14.80 -22.95 -15.59
N LYS A 112 -14.48 -23.43 -16.79
CA LYS A 112 -13.21 -24.08 -17.11
C LYS A 112 -12.20 -23.08 -17.67
N GLY A 113 -11.34 -22.53 -16.79
CA GLY A 113 -10.29 -21.60 -17.18
C GLY A 113 -10.78 -20.20 -17.58
N ARG A 114 -12.08 -19.93 -17.48
CA ARG A 114 -12.72 -18.62 -17.66
C ARG A 114 -14.12 -18.62 -17.04
N VAL A 115 -14.67 -17.46 -16.82
CA VAL A 115 -16.06 -17.29 -16.38
C VAL A 115 -17.03 -17.88 -17.41
N GLU A 116 -17.97 -18.73 -16.97
CA GLU A 116 -19.04 -19.31 -17.78
C GLU A 116 -20.41 -19.11 -17.14
N LYS A 117 -20.44 -19.14 -15.78
CA LYS A 117 -21.65 -18.93 -14.98
C LYS A 117 -21.33 -18.11 -13.76
N VAL A 118 -22.31 -17.35 -13.28
CA VAL A 118 -22.24 -16.53 -12.07
C VAL A 118 -23.45 -16.85 -11.20
N ILE A 119 -23.18 -17.19 -9.94
CA ILE A 119 -24.21 -17.43 -8.92
C ILE A 119 -24.36 -16.14 -8.12
N LEU A 120 -25.57 -15.59 -8.11
CA LEU A 120 -25.92 -14.35 -7.44
C LEU A 120 -26.36 -14.60 -5.99
N GLY A 121 -26.35 -13.56 -5.17
CA GLY A 121 -26.75 -13.62 -3.75
C GLY A 121 -28.19 -14.06 -3.52
N ASP A 122 -29.07 -13.86 -4.47
CA ASP A 122 -30.47 -14.33 -4.43
C ASP A 122 -30.66 -15.80 -4.89
N GLY A 123 -29.55 -16.50 -5.20
CA GLY A 123 -29.55 -17.89 -5.68
C GLY A 123 -29.75 -18.07 -7.18
N ARG A 124 -30.00 -17.03 -7.95
CA ARG A 124 -30.07 -17.13 -9.43
C ARG A 124 -28.69 -17.45 -10.00
N THR A 125 -28.68 -18.28 -11.03
CA THR A 125 -27.49 -18.54 -11.83
C THR A 125 -27.65 -17.92 -13.23
N VAL A 126 -26.69 -17.11 -13.63
CA VAL A 126 -26.68 -16.45 -14.94
C VAL A 126 -25.47 -16.88 -15.78
N SER A 127 -25.65 -17.01 -17.10
CA SER A 127 -24.53 -17.27 -18.01
C SER A 127 -23.87 -15.95 -18.39
N ALA A 128 -22.59 -15.82 -18.09
CA ALA A 128 -21.77 -14.67 -18.41
C ALA A 128 -20.33 -15.10 -18.69
N ASP A 129 -19.57 -14.31 -19.43
CA ASP A 129 -18.15 -14.49 -19.70
C ASP A 129 -17.29 -13.37 -19.08
N LEU A 130 -17.95 -12.43 -18.36
CA LEU A 130 -17.31 -11.32 -17.69
C LEU A 130 -18.04 -11.00 -16.37
N VAL A 131 -17.28 -10.82 -15.30
CA VAL A 131 -17.77 -10.25 -14.03
C VAL A 131 -16.98 -8.97 -13.75
N VAL A 132 -17.68 -7.87 -13.54
CA VAL A 132 -17.06 -6.56 -13.30
C VAL A 132 -17.33 -6.11 -11.87
N ILE A 133 -16.27 -5.82 -11.16
CA ILE A 133 -16.32 -5.41 -9.75
C ILE A 133 -16.07 -3.91 -9.65
N GLY A 134 -17.09 -3.15 -9.25
CA GLY A 134 -17.06 -1.72 -8.97
C GLY A 134 -17.47 -1.43 -7.53
N THR A 135 -16.81 -2.10 -6.56
CA THR A 135 -17.21 -2.07 -5.14
C THR A 135 -16.43 -1.06 -4.30
N GLY A 136 -15.66 -0.18 -4.91
CA GLY A 136 -15.02 0.94 -4.24
C GLY A 136 -13.51 0.96 -4.32
N TRP A 137 -12.96 1.86 -3.49
CA TRP A 137 -11.56 2.22 -3.52
C TRP A 137 -10.94 2.04 -2.14
N THR A 138 -9.68 1.62 -2.11
CA THR A 138 -8.86 1.63 -0.91
C THR A 138 -7.79 2.72 -0.99
N ALA A 139 -7.48 3.32 0.15
CA ALA A 139 -6.39 4.26 0.24
C ALA A 139 -5.06 3.51 0.44
N PRO A 140 -4.03 3.72 -0.39
CA PRO A 140 -2.73 3.11 -0.18
C PRO A 140 -1.99 3.81 0.98
N THR A 141 -2.48 3.61 2.20
CA THR A 141 -1.98 4.22 3.44
C THR A 141 -0.59 3.74 3.83
N SER A 142 -0.04 2.74 3.15
CA SER A 142 1.30 2.20 3.37
C SER A 142 2.39 3.28 3.37
N LEU A 143 2.32 4.25 2.45
CA LEU A 143 3.28 5.37 2.41
C LEU A 143 3.18 6.26 3.65
N LEU A 144 1.96 6.50 4.16
CA LEU A 144 1.72 7.28 5.38
C LEU A 144 2.19 6.49 6.61
N ASN A 145 1.90 5.19 6.66
CA ASN A 145 2.36 4.31 7.73
C ASN A 145 3.89 4.26 7.78
N MET A 146 4.57 4.09 6.63
CA MET A 146 6.04 4.18 6.55
C MET A 146 6.58 5.57 6.92
N ALA A 147 5.76 6.63 6.85
CA ALA A 147 6.11 7.96 7.32
C ALA A 147 5.88 8.16 8.82
N GLY A 148 5.25 7.21 9.52
CA GLY A 148 5.00 7.22 10.95
C GLY A 148 3.54 7.34 11.37
N ASP A 149 2.59 7.35 10.42
CA ASP A 149 1.16 7.33 10.71
C ASP A 149 0.66 5.96 11.19
N ARG A 150 -0.51 5.96 11.82
CA ARG A 150 -1.30 4.77 12.12
C ARG A 150 -2.70 5.00 11.57
N PRO A 151 -2.99 4.56 10.34
CA PRO A 151 -4.29 4.76 9.72
C PRO A 151 -5.40 4.13 10.54
N VAL A 152 -6.57 4.81 10.58
CA VAL A 152 -7.76 4.37 11.29
C VAL A 152 -8.88 4.13 10.28
N TYR A 153 -9.63 3.05 10.48
CA TYR A 153 -10.78 2.72 9.65
C TYR A 153 -11.97 3.61 9.97
N ASP A 154 -12.62 4.12 8.94
CA ASP A 154 -13.87 4.87 9.03
C ASP A 154 -14.99 3.99 8.43
N PRO A 155 -15.89 3.43 9.26
CA PRO A 155 -16.95 2.56 8.78
C PRO A 155 -17.95 3.29 7.88
N SER A 156 -18.17 4.59 8.08
CA SER A 156 -19.08 5.36 7.24
C SER A 156 -18.62 5.50 5.79
N ALA A 157 -17.32 5.54 5.56
CA ALA A 157 -16.70 5.64 4.24
C ALA A 157 -16.08 4.30 3.79
N ALA A 158 -16.20 3.24 4.59
CA ALA A 158 -15.65 1.90 4.36
C ALA A 158 -14.16 1.94 3.94
N ARG A 159 -13.33 2.77 4.60
CA ARG A 159 -11.95 3.03 4.18
C ARG A 159 -11.06 3.47 5.33
N TYR A 160 -9.77 3.15 5.23
CA TYR A 160 -8.76 3.67 6.14
C TYR A 160 -8.35 5.10 5.78
N PHE A 161 -8.21 5.96 6.78
CA PHE A 161 -7.70 7.32 6.66
C PHE A 161 -6.49 7.54 7.57
N SER A 162 -5.71 8.55 7.23
CA SER A 162 -4.65 9.04 8.12
C SER A 162 -5.22 9.48 9.46
N ASN A 163 -4.54 9.12 10.54
CA ASN A 163 -4.90 9.52 11.90
C ASN A 163 -4.00 10.65 12.40
N HIS A 164 -2.68 10.42 12.39
CA HIS A 164 -1.73 11.40 12.89
C HIS A 164 -0.43 11.38 12.09
N LEU A 165 -0.22 12.38 11.26
CA LEU A 165 1.01 12.56 10.51
C LEU A 165 2.04 13.36 11.29
N PRO A 166 3.34 13.02 11.19
CA PRO A 166 4.40 13.89 11.69
C PRO A 166 4.33 15.28 11.07
N ASP A 167 4.74 16.32 11.81
CA ASP A 167 4.61 17.74 11.42
C ASP A 167 5.11 18.10 10.03
N ASN A 168 6.09 17.39 9.53
CA ASN A 168 6.69 17.63 8.22
C ASN A 168 6.16 16.69 7.11
N VAL A 169 5.13 15.91 7.39
CA VAL A 169 4.44 15.05 6.43
C VAL A 169 3.03 15.57 6.22
N LEU A 170 2.62 15.70 4.98
CA LEU A 170 1.29 16.13 4.57
C LEU A 170 0.70 15.12 3.60
N ALA A 171 -0.59 14.85 3.71
CA ALA A 171 -1.34 14.07 2.75
C ALA A 171 -2.28 14.95 1.94
N THR A 172 -2.55 14.57 0.68
CA THR A 172 -3.49 15.29 -0.19
C THR A 172 -4.12 14.37 -1.23
N GLY A 173 -5.25 14.80 -1.79
CA GLY A 173 -5.98 14.07 -2.82
C GLY A 173 -6.86 12.96 -2.25
N GLY A 174 -7.23 11.98 -3.07
CA GLY A 174 -8.16 10.90 -2.72
C GLY A 174 -7.86 10.14 -1.43
N ILE A 175 -6.59 10.09 -1.01
CA ILE A 175 -6.19 9.46 0.26
C ILE A 175 -6.71 10.20 1.50
N THR A 176 -7.10 11.48 1.37
CA THR A 176 -7.62 12.30 2.48
C THR A 176 -9.12 12.49 2.44
N GLY A 177 -9.77 12.21 1.32
CA GLY A 177 -11.22 12.37 1.15
C GLY A 177 -11.62 12.36 -0.32
N ASN A 178 -12.89 12.63 -0.56
CA ASN A 178 -13.49 12.68 -1.89
C ASN A 178 -13.72 14.14 -2.30
N GLY A 179 -13.75 14.41 -3.58
CA GLY A 179 -14.03 15.72 -4.14
C GLY A 179 -14.03 15.71 -5.66
N THR A 180 -14.59 16.74 -6.24
CA THR A 180 -14.47 17.02 -7.67
C THR A 180 -13.01 17.27 -8.05
N THR A 181 -12.69 17.16 -9.32
CA THR A 181 -11.33 17.46 -9.82
C THR A 181 -10.87 18.85 -9.41
N ALA A 182 -11.75 19.85 -9.42
CA ALA A 182 -11.44 21.21 -9.01
C ALA A 182 -11.07 21.31 -7.52
N GLU A 183 -11.83 20.65 -6.65
CA GLU A 183 -11.56 20.59 -5.21
C GLU A 183 -10.26 19.84 -4.90
N LEU A 184 -10.01 18.72 -5.55
CA LEU A 184 -8.77 17.96 -5.39
C LEU A 184 -7.54 18.78 -5.83
N VAL A 185 -7.65 19.53 -6.93
CA VAL A 185 -6.58 20.44 -7.40
C VAL A 185 -6.37 21.59 -6.42
N ALA A 186 -7.44 22.20 -5.92
CA ALA A 186 -7.34 23.29 -4.93
C ALA A 186 -6.71 22.81 -3.62
N HIS A 187 -7.13 21.64 -3.12
CA HIS A 187 -6.55 21.01 -1.94
C HIS A 187 -5.05 20.67 -2.14
N GLY A 188 -4.70 20.15 -3.31
CA GLY A 188 -3.30 19.85 -3.66
C GLY A 188 -2.44 21.13 -3.70
N ARG A 189 -2.93 22.22 -4.28
CA ARG A 189 -2.24 23.52 -4.30
C ARG A 189 -2.03 24.09 -2.91
N ALA A 190 -3.06 24.08 -2.08
CA ALA A 190 -2.97 24.53 -0.68
C ALA A 190 -1.98 23.69 0.13
N THR A 191 -1.98 22.35 -0.09
CA THR A 191 -1.03 21.43 0.55
C THR A 191 0.41 21.73 0.11
N GLY A 192 0.63 21.97 -1.17
CA GLY A 192 1.96 22.33 -1.70
C GLY A 192 2.47 23.65 -1.12
N SER A 193 1.61 24.67 -1.02
CA SER A 193 1.93 25.95 -0.40
C SER A 193 2.30 25.81 1.07
N LEU A 194 1.54 25.01 1.82
CA LEU A 194 1.83 24.73 3.24
C LEU A 194 3.15 23.97 3.39
N ALA A 195 3.41 22.98 2.54
CA ALA A 195 4.67 22.22 2.54
C ALA A 195 5.89 23.14 2.27
N ALA A 196 5.76 24.03 1.30
CA ALA A 196 6.82 25.01 0.97
C ALA A 196 7.06 25.97 2.14
N SER A 197 5.99 26.47 2.77
CA SER A 197 6.09 27.35 3.94
C SER A 197 6.76 26.65 5.12
N ARG A 198 6.41 25.38 5.39
CA ARG A 198 7.07 24.56 6.42
C ARG A 198 8.55 24.33 6.13
N ALA A 199 8.89 24.05 4.87
CA ALA A 199 10.27 23.84 4.47
C ALA A 199 11.14 25.10 4.62
N LEU A 200 10.60 26.25 4.24
CA LEU A 200 11.26 27.55 4.41
C LEU A 200 11.43 27.89 5.91
N ARG A 201 10.44 27.60 6.72
CA ARG A 201 10.49 27.82 8.16
C ARG A 201 11.52 26.95 8.85
N VAL A 202 11.62 25.66 8.53
CA VAL A 202 12.68 24.78 9.06
C VAL A 202 14.07 25.38 8.81
N ARG A 203 14.26 26.01 7.62
CA ARG A 203 15.50 26.69 7.29
C ARG A 203 15.69 27.98 8.09
N HIS A 204 14.61 28.73 8.33
CA HIS A 204 14.60 29.94 9.14
C HIS A 204 14.86 29.59 10.61
N ASP A 205 14.11 28.64 11.17
CA ASP A 205 14.19 28.25 12.58
C ASP A 205 15.56 27.72 12.95
N ARG A 206 16.25 27.00 12.05
CA ARG A 206 17.66 26.62 12.27
C ARG A 206 18.57 27.83 12.45
N ARG A 207 18.32 28.93 11.69
CA ARG A 207 19.08 30.18 11.84
C ARG A 207 18.72 30.88 13.14
N VAL A 208 17.42 30.91 13.47
CA VAL A 208 16.91 31.51 14.73
C VAL A 208 17.44 30.75 15.93
N LEU A 209 17.39 29.41 15.94
CA LEU A 209 17.94 28.57 17.01
C LEU A 209 19.45 28.75 17.17
N ALA A 210 20.18 28.85 16.04
CA ALA A 210 21.61 29.13 16.09
C ALA A 210 21.90 30.56 16.62
N ALA A 211 21.04 31.52 16.33
CA ALA A 211 21.14 32.87 16.88
C ALA A 211 20.80 32.90 18.38
N ARG A 212 19.75 32.16 18.80
CA ARG A 212 19.36 32.02 20.23
C ARG A 212 20.41 31.28 21.08
N ALA A 213 21.14 30.35 20.49
CA ALA A 213 22.27 29.73 21.19
C ALA A 213 23.34 30.77 21.56
N ARG A 214 23.38 31.91 20.86
CA ARG A 214 24.25 33.05 21.12
C ARG A 214 23.57 34.16 21.97
N ASN A 215 22.24 34.26 21.87
CA ASN A 215 21.42 35.21 22.62
C ASN A 215 20.08 34.55 23.03
N PRO A 216 19.92 34.08 24.28
CA PRO A 216 18.75 33.35 24.77
C PRO A 216 17.42 34.14 24.70
N GLU A 217 17.45 35.46 24.67
CA GLU A 217 16.27 36.31 24.60
C GLU A 217 15.76 36.58 23.18
N GLY A 218 16.39 35.98 22.18
CA GLY A 218 16.02 36.12 20.79
C GLY A 218 14.61 35.55 20.46
N PRO A 219 14.05 35.88 19.28
CA PRO A 219 12.69 35.51 18.89
C PRO A 219 12.50 33.98 18.89
N LYS A 220 11.27 33.56 19.26
CA LYS A 220 10.88 32.13 19.23
C LYS A 220 10.33 31.76 17.84
N PRO A 221 10.50 30.50 17.39
CA PRO A 221 9.80 30.02 16.22
C PRO A 221 8.30 30.09 16.41
N GLU A 222 7.57 30.60 15.44
CA GLU A 222 6.11 30.61 15.46
C GLU A 222 5.56 29.32 14.78
N SER A 223 4.40 28.84 15.15
CA SER A 223 3.72 27.70 14.49
C SER A 223 3.00 28.16 13.21
N LEU A 224 3.05 27.34 12.17
CA LEU A 224 2.23 27.52 10.97
C LEU A 224 0.91 26.77 11.15
N GLN A 225 -0.20 27.48 11.02
CA GLN A 225 -1.53 26.87 11.04
C GLN A 225 -1.82 26.16 9.70
N ASP A 226 -2.48 25.02 9.78
CA ASP A 226 -3.03 24.33 8.61
C ASP A 226 -4.41 24.94 8.31
N THR A 227 -4.50 25.68 7.22
CA THR A 227 -5.72 26.35 6.75
C THR A 227 -6.37 25.65 5.57
N ARG A 228 -5.96 24.41 5.25
CA ARG A 228 -6.55 23.65 4.15
C ARG A 228 -7.99 23.29 4.48
N THR A 229 -8.88 23.44 3.48
CA THR A 229 -10.24 22.91 3.57
C THR A 229 -10.19 21.39 3.50
N PRO A 230 -10.70 20.67 4.52
CA PRO A 230 -10.78 19.21 4.46
C PRO A 230 -11.64 18.73 3.29
N LEU A 231 -11.21 17.64 2.65
CA LEU A 231 -12.04 16.95 1.66
C LEU A 231 -13.14 16.12 2.34
N ALA A 232 -14.28 15.99 1.69
CA ALA A 232 -15.41 15.25 2.22
C ALA A 232 -15.12 13.75 2.34
N ARG A 233 -15.67 13.10 3.36
CA ARG A 233 -15.77 11.65 3.45
C ARG A 233 -17.16 11.25 2.94
N VAL A 234 -17.21 10.62 1.79
CA VAL A 234 -18.48 10.21 1.18
C VAL A 234 -18.86 8.84 1.73
N PRO A 235 -20.13 8.67 2.17
CA PRO A 235 -20.63 7.37 2.61
C PRO A 235 -20.44 6.30 1.55
N HIS A 236 -20.08 5.09 2.00
CA HIS A 236 -19.90 3.92 1.17
C HIS A 236 -20.32 2.67 1.95
N PRO A 237 -20.99 1.69 1.31
CA PRO A 237 -21.37 0.47 2.01
C PRO A 237 -20.12 -0.34 2.37
N GLU A 238 -20.16 -1.00 3.51
CA GLU A 238 -19.20 -2.04 3.84
C GLU A 238 -19.51 -3.28 3.01
N CYS A 239 -18.84 -3.41 1.89
CA CYS A 239 -19.02 -4.52 0.96
C CYS A 239 -17.84 -5.48 1.04
N TYR A 240 -17.66 -6.09 2.19
CA TYR A 240 -16.68 -7.15 2.40
C TYR A 240 -17.42 -8.47 2.56
N ARG A 241 -17.05 -9.44 1.73
CA ARG A 241 -17.47 -10.82 1.93
C ARG A 241 -16.26 -11.66 2.27
N SER A 242 -16.25 -12.14 3.48
CA SER A 242 -15.17 -12.94 4.01
C SER A 242 -15.59 -14.39 4.32
N SER A 243 -16.89 -14.65 4.46
CA SER A 243 -17.45 -15.96 4.75
C SER A 243 -17.41 -16.95 3.58
N THR A 244 -17.19 -16.46 2.36
CA THR A 244 -17.12 -17.29 1.15
C THR A 244 -15.68 -17.67 0.81
N HIS A 245 -15.49 -18.80 0.13
CA HIS A 245 -14.20 -19.22 -0.39
C HIS A 245 -13.78 -18.31 -1.55
N GLY A 246 -12.98 -17.28 -1.30
CA GLY A 246 -12.44 -16.42 -2.33
C GLY A 246 -10.98 -16.10 -2.05
N MET A 247 -10.28 -15.73 -3.11
CA MET A 247 -8.90 -15.29 -3.01
C MET A 247 -8.84 -13.90 -2.39
N VAL A 248 -7.98 -13.74 -1.39
CA VAL A 248 -7.69 -12.48 -0.71
C VAL A 248 -6.40 -11.88 -1.25
N ASP A 249 -5.38 -12.69 -1.42
CA ASP A 249 -4.08 -12.30 -1.97
C ASP A 249 -3.72 -13.20 -3.16
N LEU A 250 -3.89 -12.67 -4.37
CA LEU A 250 -3.58 -13.35 -5.62
C LEU A 250 -2.07 -13.52 -5.86
N SER A 251 -1.24 -12.71 -5.18
CA SER A 251 0.22 -12.78 -5.32
C SER A 251 0.83 -13.89 -4.49
N GLU A 252 0.22 -14.18 -3.34
CA GLU A 252 0.71 -15.17 -2.36
C GLU A 252 -0.17 -16.42 -2.31
N ASP A 253 -1.19 -16.50 -3.19
CA ASP A 253 -2.14 -17.64 -3.25
C ASP A 253 -2.87 -17.88 -1.93
N VAL A 254 -3.28 -16.80 -1.25
CA VAL A 254 -3.95 -16.86 0.05
C VAL A 254 -5.45 -16.59 -0.10
N SER A 255 -6.26 -17.56 0.33
CA SER A 255 -7.72 -17.46 0.35
C SER A 255 -8.26 -16.98 1.71
N SER A 256 -9.53 -16.61 1.75
CA SER A 256 -10.24 -16.33 3.01
C SER A 256 -10.26 -17.53 3.98
N LYS A 257 -10.26 -18.75 3.42
CA LYS A 257 -10.22 -20.00 4.18
C LYS A 257 -8.91 -20.17 4.94
N ASP A 258 -7.78 -19.81 4.33
CA ASP A 258 -6.46 -19.89 4.96
C ASP A 258 -6.36 -18.88 6.11
N LEU A 259 -6.95 -17.70 5.97
CA LEU A 259 -6.98 -16.69 7.03
C LEU A 259 -7.85 -17.13 8.21
N VAL A 260 -9.02 -17.71 7.93
CA VAL A 260 -9.89 -18.29 8.98
C VAL A 260 -9.19 -19.44 9.70
N GLN A 261 -8.46 -20.29 8.98
CA GLN A 261 -7.68 -21.38 9.56
C GLN A 261 -6.54 -20.83 10.44
N ALA A 262 -5.81 -19.84 9.96
CA ALA A 262 -4.74 -19.19 10.72
C ALA A 262 -5.26 -18.64 12.06
N LYS A 263 -6.43 -17.99 12.06
CA LYS A 263 -7.07 -17.52 13.30
C LYS A 263 -7.40 -18.68 14.26
N LYS A 264 -7.91 -19.81 13.76
CA LYS A 264 -8.19 -21.00 14.60
C LYS A 264 -6.94 -21.57 15.24
N GLU A 265 -5.79 -21.45 14.57
CA GLU A 265 -4.49 -21.91 15.05
C GLU A 265 -3.81 -20.89 16.01
N GLY A 266 -4.46 -19.78 16.31
CA GLY A 266 -3.99 -18.78 17.28
C GLY A 266 -3.26 -17.58 16.68
N PHE A 267 -3.17 -17.48 15.35
CA PHE A 267 -2.63 -16.30 14.65
C PHE A 267 -3.73 -15.24 14.45
N ASP A 268 -4.26 -14.73 15.54
CA ASP A 268 -5.50 -13.97 15.64
C ASP A 268 -5.34 -12.44 15.63
N SER A 269 -4.16 -11.93 15.39
CA SER A 269 -3.91 -10.51 15.07
C SER A 269 -3.46 -10.36 13.62
N ILE A 270 -3.76 -9.21 13.01
CA ILE A 270 -3.42 -8.97 11.59
C ILE A 270 -1.92 -9.12 11.31
N GLU A 271 -1.06 -8.81 12.27
CA GLU A 271 0.40 -8.97 12.15
C GLU A 271 0.84 -10.44 12.28
N LEU A 272 0.22 -11.23 13.15
CA LEU A 272 0.51 -12.66 13.29
C LEU A 272 -0.02 -13.43 12.07
N MET A 273 -1.25 -13.15 11.66
CA MET A 273 -1.87 -13.72 10.46
C MET A 273 -1.01 -13.48 9.22
N LYS A 274 -0.56 -12.24 9.01
CA LYS A 274 0.37 -11.88 7.93
C LYS A 274 1.62 -12.74 7.92
N ARG A 275 2.26 -12.94 9.08
CA ARG A 275 3.51 -13.71 9.18
C ARG A 275 3.31 -15.20 8.97
N TYR A 276 2.15 -15.71 9.31
CA TYR A 276 1.83 -17.12 9.17
C TYR A 276 1.39 -17.48 7.75
N THR A 277 0.50 -16.68 7.15
CA THR A 277 -0.09 -16.96 5.84
C THR A 277 0.61 -16.30 4.65
N THR A 278 1.57 -15.40 4.90
CA THR A 278 2.20 -14.51 3.92
C THR A 278 1.28 -13.46 3.28
N VAL A 279 0.00 -13.41 3.65
CA VAL A 279 -0.95 -12.41 3.14
C VAL A 279 -0.36 -11.00 3.27
N THR A 280 -0.46 -10.19 2.22
CA THR A 280 0.09 -8.82 2.12
C THR A 280 1.62 -8.72 2.04
N MET A 281 2.33 -9.83 1.90
CA MET A 281 3.81 -9.84 1.83
C MET A 281 4.35 -9.89 0.40
N GLY A 282 3.53 -10.27 -0.58
CA GLY A 282 3.92 -10.41 -1.98
C GLY A 282 4.26 -9.10 -2.69
N PRO A 283 4.45 -9.14 -4.01
CA PRO A 283 4.84 -7.96 -4.82
C PRO A 283 3.89 -6.78 -4.73
N SER A 284 2.61 -7.01 -4.45
CA SER A 284 1.60 -5.96 -4.19
C SER A 284 1.89 -5.17 -2.92
N GLN A 285 2.61 -5.77 -1.97
CA GLN A 285 2.92 -5.20 -0.65
C GLN A 285 1.66 -4.77 0.10
N GLY A 286 0.59 -5.58 0.02
CA GLY A 286 -0.66 -5.37 0.74
C GLY A 286 -1.51 -4.18 0.27
N LYS A 287 -1.23 -3.62 -0.91
CA LYS A 287 -1.97 -2.45 -1.41
C LYS A 287 -3.42 -2.77 -1.74
N LEU A 288 -3.68 -3.98 -2.22
CA LEU A 288 -5.02 -4.47 -2.59
C LEU A 288 -5.63 -5.31 -1.47
N GLU A 289 -4.82 -6.11 -0.79
CA GLU A 289 -5.23 -7.23 0.06
C GLU A 289 -5.53 -6.81 1.50
N THR A 290 -4.86 -5.75 2.01
CA THR A 290 -4.90 -5.40 3.44
C THR A 290 -6.31 -5.20 3.98
N VAL A 291 -7.17 -4.50 3.22
CA VAL A 291 -8.54 -4.21 3.68
C VAL A 291 -9.36 -5.50 3.72
N ASN A 292 -9.26 -6.34 2.70
CA ASN A 292 -9.96 -7.61 2.63
C ASN A 292 -9.44 -8.61 3.69
N ALA A 293 -8.13 -8.65 3.93
CA ALA A 293 -7.55 -9.48 5.00
C ALA A 293 -8.03 -9.03 6.39
N ALA A 294 -8.11 -7.72 6.62
CA ALA A 294 -8.66 -7.18 7.86
C ALA A 294 -10.14 -7.52 8.02
N ALA A 295 -10.93 -7.48 6.95
CA ALA A 295 -12.35 -7.85 6.97
C ALA A 295 -12.56 -9.32 7.31
N VAL A 296 -11.78 -10.24 6.70
CA VAL A 296 -11.84 -11.67 7.03
C VAL A 296 -11.50 -11.91 8.50
N LEU A 297 -10.48 -11.22 9.02
CA LEU A 297 -10.11 -11.37 10.42
C LEU A 297 -11.17 -10.77 11.36
N ALA A 298 -11.76 -9.63 11.02
CA ALA A 298 -12.83 -8.99 11.77
C ALA A 298 -14.03 -9.93 11.93
N GLU A 299 -14.52 -10.49 10.81
CA GLU A 299 -15.61 -11.46 10.81
C GLU A 299 -15.23 -12.73 11.59
N ALA A 300 -14.05 -13.31 11.38
CA ALA A 300 -13.60 -14.50 12.08
C ALA A 300 -13.46 -14.31 13.59
N ARG A 301 -13.27 -13.08 14.07
CA ARG A 301 -13.15 -12.72 15.49
C ARG A 301 -14.41 -12.13 16.10
N ASP A 302 -15.45 -11.90 15.30
CA ASP A 302 -16.65 -11.14 15.71
C ASP A 302 -16.29 -9.75 16.28
N MET A 303 -15.50 -8.99 15.50
CA MET A 303 -14.99 -7.67 15.86
C MET A 303 -15.26 -6.67 14.76
N ASP A 304 -15.26 -5.39 15.10
CA ASP A 304 -15.34 -4.30 14.13
C ASP A 304 -14.00 -4.15 13.36
N MET A 305 -14.10 -3.79 12.08
CA MET A 305 -12.94 -3.48 11.24
C MET A 305 -11.99 -2.44 11.87
N ALA A 306 -12.56 -1.48 12.61
CA ALA A 306 -11.79 -0.43 13.28
C ALA A 306 -10.83 -1.00 14.34
N ASP A 307 -11.20 -2.10 15.00
CA ASP A 307 -10.41 -2.73 16.06
C ASP A 307 -9.32 -3.67 15.53
N ILE A 308 -9.44 -4.10 14.27
CA ILE A 308 -8.41 -4.95 13.65
C ILE A 308 -7.17 -4.13 13.27
N GLY A 309 -7.37 -2.91 12.77
CA GLY A 309 -6.28 -2.05 12.30
C GLY A 309 -5.63 -2.53 10.99
N THR A 310 -4.43 -2.06 10.73
CA THR A 310 -3.63 -2.42 9.55
C THR A 310 -2.31 -3.06 9.95
N THR A 311 -1.70 -3.81 9.02
CA THR A 311 -0.31 -4.25 9.19
C THR A 311 0.66 -3.07 9.17
N VAL A 312 1.82 -3.23 9.76
CA VAL A 312 2.92 -2.26 9.66
C VAL A 312 3.66 -2.47 8.35
N TRP A 313 3.72 -1.44 7.52
CA TRP A 313 4.45 -1.47 6.26
C TRP A 313 5.90 -1.08 6.44
N ARG A 314 6.76 -1.76 5.68
CA ARG A 314 8.20 -1.52 5.63
C ARG A 314 8.63 -1.24 4.19
N PRO A 315 9.67 -0.41 3.96
CA PRO A 315 10.29 -0.33 2.65
C PRO A 315 10.82 -1.71 2.20
N PRO A 316 10.79 -1.99 0.87
CA PRO A 316 10.41 -1.09 -0.23
C PRO A 316 8.90 -1.03 -0.47
N TYR A 317 8.41 0.10 -0.99
CA TYR A 317 7.00 0.28 -1.40
C TYR A 317 6.61 -0.54 -2.64
N ALA A 318 7.57 -0.80 -3.50
CA ALA A 318 7.45 -1.61 -4.70
C ALA A 318 8.72 -2.47 -4.84
N PRO A 319 8.65 -3.64 -5.51
CA PRO A 319 9.82 -4.46 -5.76
C PRO A 319 10.94 -3.66 -6.43
N ILE A 320 12.18 -3.88 -5.96
CA ILE A 320 13.40 -3.25 -6.46
C ILE A 320 14.45 -4.32 -6.72
N SER A 321 15.32 -4.10 -7.69
CA SER A 321 16.40 -5.04 -7.97
C SER A 321 17.48 -4.99 -6.88
N LEU A 322 18.13 -6.13 -6.64
CA LEU A 322 19.28 -6.19 -5.73
C LEU A 322 20.42 -5.29 -6.22
N GLY A 323 20.59 -5.17 -7.55
CA GLY A 323 21.59 -4.28 -8.14
C GLY A 323 21.40 -2.81 -7.80
N ALA A 324 20.15 -2.34 -7.66
CA ALA A 324 19.86 -0.97 -7.23
C ALA A 324 20.25 -0.70 -5.77
N LEU A 325 20.31 -1.75 -4.94
CA LEU A 325 20.76 -1.68 -3.54
C LEU A 325 22.26 -1.90 -3.40
N ALA A 326 22.94 -2.37 -4.43
CA ALA A 326 24.38 -2.54 -4.45
C ALA A 326 25.06 -1.20 -4.17
N GLY A 327 25.78 -1.12 -3.09
CA GLY A 327 26.39 0.14 -2.64
C GLY A 327 27.73 0.37 -3.30
N ARG A 328 28.73 -0.36 -2.87
CA ARG A 328 30.12 -0.21 -3.32
C ARG A 328 30.48 -1.33 -4.29
N ILE A 329 31.34 -1.01 -5.26
CA ILE A 329 31.91 -2.01 -6.19
C ILE A 329 33.07 -2.82 -5.55
N PHE A 330 33.41 -2.52 -4.32
CA PHE A 330 34.41 -3.23 -3.53
C PHE A 330 33.96 -3.35 -2.07
N GLU A 331 34.36 -4.42 -1.42
CA GLU A 331 34.22 -4.56 0.03
C GLU A 331 35.38 -3.88 0.76
N PRO A 332 35.13 -2.87 1.60
CA PRO A 332 36.19 -2.27 2.38
C PRO A 332 36.67 -3.24 3.44
N ILE A 333 37.96 -3.49 3.46
CA ILE A 333 38.61 -4.21 4.55
C ILE A 333 39.02 -3.19 5.61
N ARG A 334 38.56 -3.41 6.83
CA ARG A 334 38.90 -2.59 8.01
C ARG A 334 39.95 -3.30 8.87
N ARG A 335 40.90 -2.55 9.36
CA ARG A 335 41.96 -3.03 10.23
C ARG A 335 41.94 -2.28 11.54
N SER A 336 42.26 -2.95 12.64
CA SER A 336 42.43 -2.31 13.93
C SER A 336 43.75 -1.53 13.99
N ALA A 337 43.91 -0.67 14.99
CA ALA A 337 45.16 0.02 15.22
C ALA A 337 46.30 -0.95 15.63
N LEU A 338 45.98 -2.18 16.02
CA LEU A 338 46.94 -3.21 16.39
C LEU A 338 47.26 -4.18 15.25
N GLN A 339 46.78 -3.93 14.03
CA GLN A 339 46.96 -4.85 12.91
C GLN A 339 48.41 -5.20 12.63
N ASP A 340 49.26 -4.20 12.57
CA ASP A 340 50.69 -4.40 12.33
C ASP A 340 51.37 -5.20 13.44
N TRP A 341 50.93 -5.02 14.69
CA TRP A 341 51.38 -5.80 15.82
C TRP A 341 50.97 -7.27 15.72
N HIS A 342 49.71 -7.54 15.36
CA HIS A 342 49.20 -8.90 15.14
C HIS A 342 49.99 -9.61 14.04
N GLU A 343 50.23 -8.96 12.91
CA GLU A 343 51.01 -9.51 11.80
C GLU A 343 52.45 -9.80 12.22
N ALA A 344 53.10 -8.88 12.95
CA ALA A 344 54.45 -9.05 13.42
C ALA A 344 54.62 -10.20 14.44
N HIS A 345 53.54 -10.57 15.13
CA HIS A 345 53.51 -11.67 16.09
C HIS A 345 52.92 -12.97 15.54
N GLY A 346 52.79 -13.08 14.23
CA GLY A 346 52.38 -14.32 13.55
C GLY A 346 50.90 -14.67 13.69
N ALA A 347 50.05 -13.68 13.86
CA ALA A 347 48.63 -13.88 13.90
C ALA A 347 48.09 -14.37 12.53
N SER A 348 47.28 -15.41 12.52
CA SER A 348 46.48 -15.83 11.38
C SER A 348 45.26 -14.93 11.27
N PRO A 349 45.00 -14.28 10.09
CA PRO A 349 43.93 -13.34 9.98
C PRO A 349 42.57 -14.02 9.78
N LEU A 350 41.53 -13.55 10.49
CA LEU A 350 40.12 -13.89 10.32
C LEU A 350 39.34 -12.68 9.84
N LEU A 351 38.53 -12.84 8.81
CA LEU A 351 37.54 -11.80 8.36
C LEU A 351 36.25 -11.94 9.15
N ALA A 352 36.02 -11.07 10.14
CA ALA A 352 34.79 -10.93 10.88
C ALA A 352 33.97 -9.79 10.25
N GLY A 353 33.14 -10.10 9.28
CA GLY A 353 32.49 -9.12 8.41
C GLY A 353 33.55 -8.33 7.62
N GLN A 354 33.61 -7.00 7.81
CA GLN A 354 34.59 -6.16 7.14
C GLN A 354 35.90 -5.96 7.96
N TRP A 355 36.00 -6.52 9.17
CA TRP A 355 37.13 -6.35 10.02
C TRP A 355 38.08 -7.53 9.96
N VAL A 356 39.37 -7.25 9.80
CA VAL A 356 40.43 -8.24 10.00
C VAL A 356 40.69 -8.33 11.50
N ARG A 357 40.63 -9.55 12.01
CA ARG A 357 40.94 -9.87 13.42
C ARG A 357 41.96 -11.00 13.47
N PRO A 358 42.74 -11.13 14.53
CA PRO A 358 43.50 -12.35 14.75
C PRO A 358 42.52 -13.51 15.05
N ASP A 359 42.76 -14.64 14.43
CA ASP A 359 42.10 -15.90 14.73
C ASP A 359 42.89 -16.66 15.80
N HIS A 360 44.17 -16.87 15.55
CA HIS A 360 45.10 -17.50 16.46
C HIS A 360 46.51 -17.00 16.19
N TYR A 361 47.44 -17.29 17.13
CA TYR A 361 48.87 -17.05 16.99
C TYR A 361 49.59 -18.37 17.00
N GLY A 362 50.54 -18.59 16.07
CA GLY A 362 51.27 -19.86 15.98
C GLY A 362 50.42 -21.06 15.58
N ASP A 363 50.58 -22.19 16.28
CA ASP A 363 49.88 -23.45 15.99
C ASP A 363 48.52 -23.50 16.68
N PRO A 364 47.40 -23.55 15.92
CA PRO A 364 46.04 -23.55 16.51
C PRO A 364 45.71 -24.81 17.31
N VAL A 365 46.54 -25.90 17.20
CA VAL A 365 46.35 -27.13 17.96
C VAL A 365 47.06 -27.07 19.30
N GLY A 366 48.02 -26.15 19.46
CA GLY A 366 48.80 -25.95 20.68
C GLY A 366 48.27 -24.85 21.64
N GLU A 367 47.25 -24.09 21.18
CA GLU A 367 46.52 -23.09 21.98
C GLU A 367 45.17 -23.65 22.44
#